data_95eafb1bac4c6de34432b766ac97d5d7
#
_entry.id   95eafb1bac4c6de34432b766ac97d5d7
#
_cell.length_a   1.000
_cell.length_b   1.000
_cell.length_c   1.000
_cell.angle_alpha   90.00
_cell.angle_beta   90.00
_cell.angle_gamma   90.00
#
_symmetry.space_group_name_H-M   'P 1'
#
loop_
_entity.id
_entity.type
_entity.pdbx_description
1 polymer ?
#
loop_
_entity_poly.entity_id
_entity_poly.type
_entity_poly.pdbx_seq_one_letter_code
_entity_poly.pdbx_strand_id
1 'polypeptide(L)'
;MIDAGHKSRRSGNKNILLKFAAMYGVSAILGMGTYYGYRFYCESNNSGFLKGTYVDGEDAYGMSADAALQLIHDKYEDSEIVITENENEDLRGNLSFYGYEIDQEKLSGDLQTVLNEQKSNANVLRSIFDRYECTIDAQPQENTEIFERQVRADALKTARYPSQDAYLYYDSNLDALAIREEIQGNEIPDQQLQAFVRDCIRQTLESDEGLHCSFEFPWELCEKPKIYRDDAGLIEKRDAANEFSGAGITYTFGDEKEEYDLLDIFNLFMDIEGGKAELNDEKIEAFVGELAAKYNTRYIERKFESTLRGEITVKASRNDYGYTILEEDEAEQIREDIESRSHVTREPVYLEKNSWGNPYYLRRNGVDDLDGTYIEVDLSAQHVWYYRDGEVYTECNCVSGDVTNDHGTQTGCFPLAYKESPSVLTGGNGEDEYETEVNYWMPFYEGQGLHDATWRYSFGGSIYKGNGSHGCVNIPLSAARDIYEAVDTGTAIIIFY
;
A
#
# COMPACT_ATOMS: atom_id res chain seq x y z
N MET A 1 116.95 -60.03 -34.42
CA MET A 1 117.73 -59.54 -33.33
C MET A 1 116.73 -59.01 -32.33
N ILE A 2 116.59 -59.62 -31.37
CA ILE A 2 116.07 -59.41 -29.99
C ILE A 2 114.89 -58.48 -29.83
N ASP A 3 113.78 -59.08 -29.61
CA ASP A 3 112.56 -58.49 -29.17
C ASP A 3 112.27 -58.95 -27.69
N ALA A 4 111.89 -58.06 -26.82
CA ALA A 4 111.58 -58.36 -25.46
C ALA A 4 110.21 -57.73 -25.08
N GLY A 5 109.21 -58.56 -25.00
CA GLY A 5 107.81 -58.20 -24.66
C GLY A 5 107.61 -57.77 -23.20
N HIS A 6 106.86 -56.78 -23.06
CA HIS A 6 106.36 -56.30 -21.75
C HIS A 6 104.87 -56.72 -21.54
N LYS A 7 104.63 -57.65 -20.66
CA LYS A 7 103.29 -58.01 -20.17
C LYS A 7 102.86 -57.06 -18.99
N SER A 8 101.91 -56.21 -19.25
CA SER A 8 101.32 -55.38 -18.26
C SER A 8 100.41 -56.18 -17.32
N ARG A 9 100.63 -56.07 -16.02
CA ARG A 9 99.73 -56.51 -14.94
C ARG A 9 98.65 -55.49 -14.75
N ARG A 10 97.39 -55.64 -15.29
CA ARG A 10 96.20 -54.91 -15.01
C ARG A 10 95.08 -55.82 -14.50
N SER A 11 95.24 -56.57 -13.44
CA SER A 11 94.16 -57.42 -12.84
C SER A 11 93.84 -57.18 -11.37
N GLY A 12 94.57 -56.30 -10.69
CA GLY A 12 94.33 -56.07 -9.23
C GLY A 12 93.25 -55.04 -8.84
N ASN A 13 93.02 -54.00 -9.68
CA ASN A 13 92.17 -52.87 -9.25
C ASN A 13 90.67 -53.09 -9.49
N LYS A 14 90.25 -53.92 -10.40
CA LYS A 14 88.81 -54.20 -10.63
C LYS A 14 88.16 -54.94 -9.49
N ASN A 15 88.88 -55.88 -8.84
CA ASN A 15 88.31 -56.62 -7.72
C ASN A 15 88.22 -55.81 -6.43
N ILE A 16 89.04 -54.78 -6.23
CA ILE A 16 88.98 -53.88 -5.06
C ILE A 16 87.80 -52.92 -5.22
N LEU A 17 87.60 -52.33 -6.39
CA LEU A 17 86.44 -51.47 -6.66
C LEU A 17 85.12 -52.23 -6.54
N LEU A 18 85.04 -53.48 -7.02
CA LEU A 18 83.83 -54.31 -6.85
C LEU A 18 83.52 -54.62 -5.39
N LYS A 19 84.59 -54.88 -4.57
CA LYS A 19 84.42 -55.12 -3.11
C LYS A 19 83.97 -53.86 -2.36
N PHE A 20 84.51 -52.70 -2.74
CA PHE A 20 84.01 -51.42 -2.15
C PHE A 20 82.60 -51.12 -2.57
N ALA A 21 82.25 -51.30 -3.86
CA ALA A 21 80.89 -51.13 -4.32
C ALA A 21 79.90 -52.10 -3.64
N ALA A 22 80.30 -53.37 -3.46
CA ALA A 22 79.49 -54.34 -2.71
C ALA A 22 79.36 -53.97 -1.24
N MET A 23 80.44 -53.49 -0.62
CA MET A 23 80.40 -53.08 0.81
C MET A 23 79.60 -51.85 1.03
N TYR A 24 79.66 -50.84 0.11
CA TYR A 24 78.79 -49.68 0.12
C TYR A 24 77.33 -50.07 -0.17
N GLY A 25 77.08 -50.98 -1.04
CA GLY A 25 75.76 -51.52 -1.37
C GLY A 25 75.13 -52.23 -0.15
N VAL A 26 75.91 -53.10 0.52
CA VAL A 26 75.45 -53.79 1.73
C VAL A 26 75.24 -52.81 2.89
N SER A 27 76.12 -51.82 3.07
CA SER A 27 75.94 -50.78 4.12
C SER A 27 74.73 -49.91 3.81
N ALA A 28 74.46 -49.58 2.55
CA ALA A 28 73.26 -48.84 2.14
C ALA A 28 71.96 -49.65 2.39
N ILE A 29 72.01 -50.96 2.08
CA ILE A 29 70.89 -51.88 2.30
C ILE A 29 70.60 -52.03 3.81
N LEU A 30 71.66 -52.20 4.62
CA LEU A 30 71.54 -52.26 6.10
C LEU A 30 71.08 -50.94 6.68
N GLY A 31 71.58 -49.82 6.17
CA GLY A 31 71.14 -48.49 6.58
C GLY A 31 69.66 -48.24 6.23
N MET A 32 69.23 -48.60 5.00
CA MET A 32 67.83 -48.55 4.61
C MET A 32 66.98 -49.53 5.43
N GLY A 33 67.45 -50.75 5.66
CA GLY A 33 66.72 -51.72 6.48
C GLY A 33 66.53 -51.28 7.93
N THR A 34 67.54 -50.66 8.54
CA THR A 34 67.41 -50.07 9.90
C THR A 34 66.50 -48.83 9.93
N TYR A 35 66.60 -47.99 8.91
CA TYR A 35 65.72 -46.82 8.76
C TYR A 35 64.24 -47.21 8.61
N TYR A 36 63.94 -48.10 7.67
CA TYR A 36 62.55 -48.53 7.48
C TYR A 36 62.06 -49.42 8.63
N GLY A 37 62.92 -50.21 9.28
CA GLY A 37 62.57 -50.97 10.47
C GLY A 37 62.23 -50.05 11.65
N TYR A 38 63.02 -48.98 11.83
CA TYR A 38 62.69 -47.96 12.84
C TYR A 38 61.41 -47.20 12.54
N ARG A 39 61.21 -46.80 11.30
CA ARG A 39 59.93 -46.19 10.85
C ARG A 39 58.75 -47.13 11.12
N PHE A 40 58.86 -48.39 10.79
CA PHE A 40 57.83 -49.39 11.04
C PHE A 40 57.52 -49.52 12.54
N TYR A 41 58.56 -49.56 13.38
CA TYR A 41 58.38 -49.58 14.82
C TYR A 41 57.65 -48.31 15.33
N CYS A 42 58.04 -47.15 14.88
CA CYS A 42 57.43 -45.92 15.27
C CYS A 42 55.96 -45.86 14.83
N GLU A 43 55.66 -46.17 13.58
CA GLU A 43 54.29 -46.15 13.01
C GLU A 43 53.40 -47.23 13.66
N SER A 44 53.96 -48.43 13.96
CA SER A 44 53.22 -49.51 14.61
C SER A 44 52.87 -49.18 16.08
N ASN A 45 53.60 -48.28 16.70
CA ASN A 45 53.34 -47.80 18.07
C ASN A 45 52.63 -46.42 18.09
N ASN A 46 52.35 -45.84 16.93
CA ASN A 46 51.58 -44.65 16.82
C ASN A 46 50.14 -44.95 17.22
N SER A 47 49.60 -44.25 18.23
CA SER A 47 48.21 -44.37 18.65
C SER A 47 47.24 -43.49 17.84
N GLY A 48 47.77 -42.55 17.08
CA GLY A 48 47.01 -41.65 16.20
C GLY A 48 46.97 -42.11 14.74
N PHE A 49 46.47 -41.19 13.87
CA PHE A 49 46.40 -41.45 12.43
C PHE A 49 47.77 -41.67 11.77
N LEU A 50 47.83 -42.54 10.77
CA LEU A 50 49.04 -42.80 9.99
C LEU A 50 49.38 -41.61 9.11
N LYS A 51 50.69 -41.49 8.75
CA LYS A 51 51.15 -40.53 7.77
C LYS A 51 50.43 -40.72 6.42
N GLY A 52 49.93 -39.63 5.83
CA GLY A 52 49.11 -39.64 4.60
C GLY A 52 47.60 -39.75 4.91
N THR A 53 47.19 -39.49 6.13
CA THR A 53 45.79 -39.30 6.49
C THR A 53 45.49 -37.81 6.53
N TYR A 54 44.48 -37.39 5.78
CA TYR A 54 43.99 -36.03 5.74
C TYR A 54 42.54 -36.02 6.18
N VAL A 55 42.17 -35.05 6.99
CA VAL A 55 40.78 -34.79 7.41
C VAL A 55 40.43 -33.42 6.90
N ASP A 56 39.50 -33.35 5.99
CA ASP A 56 39.05 -32.09 5.34
C ASP A 56 40.25 -31.26 4.82
N GLY A 57 41.21 -31.93 4.17
CA GLY A 57 42.43 -31.34 3.65
C GLY A 57 43.55 -31.10 4.67
N GLU A 58 43.28 -31.19 5.98
CA GLU A 58 44.26 -31.00 7.03
C GLU A 58 45.02 -32.29 7.34
N ASP A 59 46.37 -32.20 7.52
CA ASP A 59 47.22 -33.37 7.89
C ASP A 59 46.91 -33.81 9.31
N ALA A 60 46.35 -34.99 9.46
CA ALA A 60 45.96 -35.57 10.75
C ALA A 60 47.04 -36.51 11.33
N TYR A 61 48.25 -36.57 10.78
CA TYR A 61 49.30 -37.48 11.21
C TYR A 61 49.56 -37.41 12.74
N GLY A 62 49.44 -38.54 13.40
CA GLY A 62 49.69 -38.68 14.84
C GLY A 62 48.59 -38.16 15.74
N MET A 63 47.54 -37.57 15.21
CA MET A 63 46.39 -37.09 15.98
C MET A 63 45.49 -38.24 16.43
N SER A 64 44.86 -38.12 17.57
CA SER A 64 43.71 -38.94 17.95
C SER A 64 42.46 -38.52 17.17
N ALA A 65 41.44 -39.36 17.16
CA ALA A 65 40.16 -39.01 16.53
C ALA A 65 39.54 -37.74 17.12
N ASP A 66 39.63 -37.60 18.46
CA ASP A 66 39.11 -36.40 19.17
C ASP A 66 39.91 -35.14 18.82
N ALA A 67 41.27 -35.27 18.69
CA ALA A 67 42.09 -34.14 18.28
C ALA A 67 41.84 -33.71 16.83
N ALA A 68 41.62 -34.66 15.93
CA ALA A 68 41.25 -34.36 14.55
C ALA A 68 39.84 -33.74 14.43
N LEU A 69 38.89 -34.24 15.23
CA LEU A 69 37.55 -33.62 15.33
C LEU A 69 37.61 -32.17 15.78
N GLN A 70 38.42 -31.91 16.84
CA GLN A 70 38.60 -30.55 17.36
C GLN A 70 39.30 -29.63 16.35
N LEU A 71 40.32 -30.14 15.62
CA LEU A 71 40.99 -29.38 14.56
C LEU A 71 39.99 -28.91 13.49
N ILE A 72 39.10 -29.80 13.06
CA ILE A 72 38.10 -29.46 12.07
C ILE A 72 37.04 -28.50 12.63
N HIS A 73 36.60 -28.72 13.85
CA HIS A 73 35.71 -27.76 14.54
C HIS A 73 36.32 -26.36 14.59
N ASP A 74 37.58 -26.24 15.05
CA ASP A 74 38.28 -24.96 15.15
C ASP A 74 38.45 -24.29 13.77
N LYS A 75 38.76 -25.08 12.69
CA LYS A 75 38.84 -24.59 11.31
C LYS A 75 37.52 -23.97 10.82
N TYR A 76 36.38 -24.58 11.11
CA TYR A 76 35.08 -24.06 10.73
C TYR A 76 34.62 -22.88 11.59
N GLU A 77 34.94 -22.86 12.88
CA GLU A 77 34.67 -21.72 13.74
C GLU A 77 35.54 -20.49 13.41
N ASP A 78 36.77 -20.71 12.93
CA ASP A 78 37.66 -19.64 12.44
C ASP A 78 37.30 -19.16 11.01
N SER A 79 36.30 -19.74 10.39
CA SER A 79 35.84 -19.31 9.06
C SER A 79 35.26 -17.89 9.07
N GLU A 80 35.43 -17.17 7.98
CA GLU A 80 34.88 -15.83 7.84
C GLU A 80 34.36 -15.60 6.42
N ILE A 81 33.09 -15.26 6.34
CA ILE A 81 32.43 -14.90 5.09
C ILE A 81 31.90 -13.47 5.25
N VAL A 82 32.41 -12.59 4.39
CA VAL A 82 32.06 -11.17 4.38
C VAL A 82 31.36 -10.85 3.07
N ILE A 83 30.18 -10.22 3.17
CA ILE A 83 29.48 -9.67 2.02
C ILE A 83 29.61 -8.17 2.11
N THR A 84 30.10 -7.56 1.05
CA THR A 84 30.29 -6.11 0.93
C THR A 84 29.34 -5.55 -0.10
N GLU A 85 28.93 -4.30 0.07
CA GLU A 85 28.21 -3.50 -0.89
C GLU A 85 28.89 -2.14 -1.05
N ASN A 86 29.32 -1.80 -2.27
CA ASN A 86 30.11 -0.59 -2.54
C ASN A 86 31.33 -0.45 -1.61
N GLU A 87 32.09 -1.54 -1.46
CA GLU A 87 33.26 -1.67 -0.58
C GLU A 87 32.98 -1.55 0.95
N ASN A 88 31.72 -1.42 1.36
CA ASN A 88 31.32 -1.42 2.75
C ASN A 88 30.84 -2.81 3.18
N GLU A 89 31.25 -3.21 4.40
CA GLU A 89 30.77 -4.46 4.98
C GLU A 89 29.26 -4.38 5.26
N ASP A 90 28.50 -5.28 4.64
CA ASP A 90 27.04 -5.34 4.77
C ASP A 90 26.60 -6.53 5.65
N LEU A 91 27.22 -7.69 5.49
CA LEU A 91 26.97 -8.86 6.31
C LEU A 91 28.29 -9.60 6.59
N ARG A 92 28.51 -10.02 7.83
CA ARG A 92 29.71 -10.79 8.25
C ARG A 92 29.30 -11.90 9.20
N GLY A 93 29.85 -13.09 8.99
CA GLY A 93 29.67 -14.22 9.88
C GLY A 93 30.63 -15.38 9.57
N ASN A 94 30.76 -16.31 10.49
CA ASN A 94 31.37 -17.61 10.23
C ASN A 94 30.32 -18.62 9.76
N LEU A 95 30.74 -19.83 9.42
CA LEU A 95 29.84 -20.89 8.96
C LEU A 95 28.74 -21.21 10.00
N SER A 96 29.12 -21.26 11.29
CA SER A 96 28.17 -21.48 12.39
C SER A 96 27.12 -20.36 12.50
N PHE A 97 27.51 -19.09 12.32
CA PHE A 97 26.57 -17.97 12.25
C PHE A 97 25.51 -18.15 11.15
N TYR A 98 25.93 -18.69 10.00
CA TYR A 98 25.03 -18.99 8.89
C TYR A 98 24.29 -20.32 9.04
N GLY A 99 24.42 -21.00 10.19
CA GLY A 99 23.74 -22.26 10.45
C GLY A 99 24.36 -23.47 9.76
N TYR A 100 25.63 -23.39 9.30
CA TYR A 100 26.36 -24.51 8.74
C TYR A 100 27.17 -25.19 9.85
N GLU A 101 26.75 -26.39 10.22
CA GLU A 101 27.37 -27.16 11.31
C GLU A 101 27.80 -28.53 10.81
N ILE A 102 28.88 -29.04 11.40
CA ILE A 102 29.36 -30.41 11.15
C ILE A 102 28.58 -31.38 12.01
N ASP A 103 28.10 -32.47 11.44
CA ASP A 103 27.61 -33.62 12.22
C ASP A 103 28.75 -34.26 12.99
N GLN A 104 28.95 -33.77 14.22
CA GLN A 104 30.05 -34.21 15.11
C GLN A 104 29.96 -35.70 15.45
N GLU A 105 28.76 -36.27 15.59
CA GLU A 105 28.61 -37.69 15.93
C GLU A 105 29.01 -38.56 14.74
N LYS A 106 28.59 -38.19 13.53
CA LYS A 106 28.94 -38.89 12.29
C LYS A 106 30.45 -38.80 12.04
N LEU A 107 31.02 -37.59 12.06
CA LEU A 107 32.45 -37.37 11.82
C LEU A 107 33.31 -38.11 12.85
N SER A 108 32.95 -38.08 14.15
CA SER A 108 33.62 -38.82 15.19
C SER A 108 33.57 -40.34 14.92
N GLY A 109 32.44 -40.88 14.49
CA GLY A 109 32.28 -42.26 14.10
C GLY A 109 33.16 -42.67 12.91
N ASP A 110 33.20 -41.82 11.87
CA ASP A 110 34.03 -42.04 10.70
C ASP A 110 35.52 -41.99 11.04
N LEU A 111 35.97 -41.00 11.83
CA LEU A 111 37.32 -40.88 12.33
C LEU A 111 37.78 -42.13 13.15
N GLN A 112 36.93 -42.59 14.09
CA GLN A 112 37.22 -43.81 14.87
C GLN A 112 37.28 -45.05 13.98
N THR A 113 36.43 -45.17 12.99
CA THR A 113 36.43 -46.29 12.05
C THR A 113 37.72 -46.34 11.27
N VAL A 114 38.11 -45.22 10.63
CA VAL A 114 39.38 -45.12 9.90
C VAL A 114 40.59 -45.38 10.77
N LEU A 115 40.64 -44.80 11.98
CA LEU A 115 41.72 -45.02 12.93
C LEU A 115 41.89 -46.50 13.29
N ASN A 116 40.79 -47.24 13.45
CA ASN A 116 40.83 -48.69 13.70
C ASN A 116 41.28 -49.50 12.46
N GLU A 117 40.83 -49.15 11.26
CA GLU A 117 41.22 -49.82 10.01
C GLU A 117 42.69 -49.60 9.68
N GLN A 118 43.30 -48.48 10.04
CA GLN A 118 44.70 -48.16 9.82
C GLN A 118 45.68 -49.02 10.58
N LYS A 119 45.27 -49.67 11.66
CA LYS A 119 46.15 -50.49 12.52
C LYS A 119 46.64 -51.78 11.89
N SER A 120 46.24 -52.09 10.66
CA SER A 120 46.75 -53.25 9.96
C SER A 120 48.23 -53.08 9.53
N ASN A 121 49.04 -54.15 9.64
CA ASN A 121 50.44 -54.14 9.21
C ASN A 121 50.62 -53.71 7.72
N ALA A 122 49.62 -54.00 6.89
CA ALA A 122 49.66 -53.63 5.48
C ALA A 122 49.57 -52.11 5.30
N ASN A 123 48.71 -51.42 6.05
CA ASN A 123 48.55 -49.96 6.02
C ASN A 123 49.77 -49.25 6.65
N VAL A 124 50.28 -49.76 7.75
CA VAL A 124 51.55 -49.31 8.33
C VAL A 124 52.70 -49.37 7.36
N LEU A 125 52.85 -50.47 6.60
CA LEU A 125 53.84 -50.59 5.52
C LEU A 125 53.66 -49.60 4.41
N ARG A 126 52.42 -49.35 3.97
CA ARG A 126 52.13 -48.33 2.95
C ARG A 126 52.48 -46.92 3.44
N SER A 127 52.18 -46.59 4.67
CA SER A 127 52.48 -45.27 5.26
C SER A 127 53.97 -44.98 5.31
N ILE A 128 54.84 -45.96 5.75
CA ILE A 128 56.31 -45.77 5.83
C ILE A 128 56.95 -45.62 4.46
N PHE A 129 56.33 -46.12 3.38
CA PHE A 129 56.78 -45.96 2.01
C PHE A 129 56.12 -44.77 1.28
N ASP A 130 55.42 -43.90 1.99
CA ASP A 130 54.67 -42.75 1.49
C ASP A 130 53.65 -43.14 0.38
N ARG A 131 52.98 -44.31 0.53
CA ARG A 131 51.99 -44.89 -0.38
C ARG A 131 50.63 -45.07 0.28
N TYR A 132 50.47 -44.62 1.52
CA TYR A 132 49.19 -44.56 2.22
C TYR A 132 48.59 -43.22 1.98
N GLU A 133 47.36 -43.21 1.55
CA GLU A 133 46.56 -42.00 1.36
C GLU A 133 45.12 -42.31 1.82
N CYS A 134 44.62 -41.50 2.73
CA CYS A 134 43.27 -41.62 3.23
C CYS A 134 42.75 -40.22 3.48
N THR A 135 41.66 -39.88 2.87
CA THR A 135 40.97 -38.58 3.06
C THR A 135 39.63 -38.83 3.72
N ILE A 136 39.32 -38.04 4.71
CA ILE A 136 38.02 -38.00 5.37
C ILE A 136 37.51 -36.59 5.17
N ASP A 137 36.39 -36.44 4.47
CA ASP A 137 35.79 -35.14 4.21
C ASP A 137 34.79 -34.81 5.29
N ALA A 138 34.95 -33.67 5.92
CA ALA A 138 33.92 -33.06 6.76
C ALA A 138 32.98 -32.20 5.92
N GLN A 139 31.71 -32.58 5.87
CA GLN A 139 30.72 -31.81 5.11
C GLN A 139 29.76 -31.12 6.08
N PRO A 140 29.85 -29.79 6.23
CA PRO A 140 28.90 -29.06 7.04
C PRO A 140 27.51 -29.13 6.41
N GLN A 141 26.48 -29.22 7.25
CA GLN A 141 25.08 -29.27 6.84
C GLN A 141 24.41 -27.97 7.23
N GLU A 142 23.54 -27.48 6.34
CA GLU A 142 22.75 -26.28 6.58
C GLU A 142 21.59 -26.58 7.54
N ASN A 143 21.50 -25.83 8.63
CA ASN A 143 20.28 -25.67 9.40
C ASN A 143 19.49 -24.52 8.79
N THR A 144 18.52 -24.86 7.96
CA THR A 144 17.71 -23.89 7.19
C THR A 144 17.01 -22.85 8.09
N GLU A 145 16.54 -23.25 9.29
CA GLU A 145 15.87 -22.32 10.20
C GLU A 145 16.83 -21.24 10.72
N ILE A 146 18.06 -21.63 11.09
CA ILE A 146 19.08 -20.68 11.51
C ILE A 146 19.49 -19.80 10.34
N PHE A 147 19.76 -20.42 9.18
CA PHE A 147 20.18 -19.71 7.96
C PHE A 147 19.16 -18.63 7.56
N GLU A 148 17.89 -18.98 7.40
CA GLU A 148 16.83 -18.07 7.01
C GLU A 148 16.58 -16.95 8.02
N ARG A 149 16.84 -17.22 9.31
CA ARG A 149 16.76 -16.19 10.35
C ARG A 149 17.91 -15.18 10.27
N GLN A 150 19.11 -15.63 9.91
CA GLN A 150 20.32 -14.78 9.85
C GLN A 150 20.43 -14.03 8.51
N VAL A 151 19.98 -14.66 7.43
CA VAL A 151 20.11 -14.12 6.08
C VAL A 151 18.77 -13.54 5.62
N ARG A 152 18.56 -12.28 5.97
CA ARG A 152 17.37 -11.50 5.64
C ARG A 152 17.77 -10.12 5.17
N ALA A 153 16.96 -9.54 4.30
CA ALA A 153 17.21 -8.19 3.77
C ALA A 153 17.26 -7.11 4.87
N ASP A 154 16.44 -7.28 5.92
CA ASP A 154 16.42 -6.37 7.08
C ASP A 154 17.60 -6.55 8.05
N ALA A 155 18.39 -7.60 7.89
CA ALA A 155 19.62 -7.82 8.65
C ALA A 155 20.86 -7.16 8.00
N LEU A 156 20.74 -6.72 6.75
CA LEU A 156 21.80 -6.00 6.06
C LEU A 156 22.03 -4.62 6.67
N LYS A 157 23.28 -4.16 6.70
CA LYS A 157 23.64 -2.86 7.29
C LYS A 157 23.25 -1.69 6.39
N THR A 158 23.28 -1.89 5.06
CA THR A 158 22.88 -0.89 4.07
C THR A 158 21.36 -0.73 4.09
N ALA A 159 20.90 0.51 4.26
CA ALA A 159 19.47 0.82 4.23
C ALA A 159 18.84 0.48 2.89
N ARG A 160 17.71 -0.23 2.91
CA ARG A 160 16.97 -0.67 1.72
C ARG A 160 15.78 0.24 1.44
N TYR A 161 15.54 0.51 0.18
CA TYR A 161 14.37 1.24 -0.32
C TYR A 161 13.87 0.62 -1.62
N PRO A 162 12.54 0.58 -1.83
CA PRO A 162 11.96 -0.06 -3.00
C PRO A 162 12.23 0.71 -4.28
N SER A 163 12.26 0.00 -5.39
CA SER A 163 12.18 0.60 -6.71
C SER A 163 10.79 1.19 -6.95
N GLN A 164 10.72 2.30 -7.66
CA GLN A 164 9.48 2.94 -8.06
C GLN A 164 9.38 2.97 -9.59
N ASP A 165 8.22 2.61 -10.09
CA ASP A 165 7.92 2.67 -11.52
C ASP A 165 7.79 4.13 -11.99
N ALA A 166 8.11 4.38 -13.23
CA ALA A 166 7.77 5.62 -13.90
C ALA A 166 6.24 5.76 -13.99
N TYR A 167 5.73 6.98 -13.83
CA TYR A 167 4.29 7.24 -13.85
C TYR A 167 3.96 8.63 -14.43
N LEU A 168 2.72 8.78 -14.87
CA LEU A 168 2.19 10.06 -15.32
C LEU A 168 1.81 10.94 -14.13
N TYR A 169 2.09 12.23 -14.26
CA TYR A 169 1.63 13.25 -13.33
C TYR A 169 1.25 14.51 -14.09
N TYR A 170 0.36 15.31 -13.53
CA TYR A 170 0.05 16.64 -14.07
C TYR A 170 1.13 17.64 -13.65
N ASP A 171 1.71 18.33 -14.62
CA ASP A 171 2.66 19.42 -14.39
C ASP A 171 1.95 20.76 -14.62
N SER A 172 1.65 21.46 -13.55
CA SER A 172 0.94 22.75 -13.58
C SER A 172 1.71 23.87 -14.28
N ASN A 173 3.03 23.75 -14.46
CA ASN A 173 3.80 24.73 -15.23
C ASN A 173 3.70 24.52 -16.73
N LEU A 174 3.47 23.28 -17.14
CA LEU A 174 3.30 22.89 -18.54
C LEU A 174 1.83 22.85 -18.95
N ASP A 175 0.94 22.83 -17.97
CA ASP A 175 -0.50 22.57 -18.15
C ASP A 175 -0.74 21.28 -18.96
N ALA A 176 -0.03 20.23 -18.62
CA ALA A 176 0.04 18.99 -19.37
C ALA A 176 0.50 17.82 -18.49
N LEU A 177 0.29 16.59 -18.97
CA LEU A 177 0.86 15.40 -18.34
C LEU A 177 2.34 15.26 -18.69
N ALA A 178 3.13 14.99 -17.68
CA ALA A 178 4.55 14.65 -17.79
C ALA A 178 4.81 13.27 -17.19
N ILE A 179 5.96 12.68 -17.53
CA ILE A 179 6.40 11.40 -16.97
C ILE A 179 7.37 11.68 -15.84
N ARG A 180 7.06 11.20 -14.64
CA ARG A 180 8.02 11.06 -13.56
C ARG A 180 8.89 9.86 -13.85
N GLU A 181 10.21 10.06 -13.84
CA GLU A 181 11.18 8.99 -14.07
C GLU A 181 11.10 7.95 -12.94
N GLU A 182 11.40 6.72 -13.30
CA GLU A 182 11.55 5.62 -12.36
C GLU A 182 12.69 5.88 -11.36
N ILE A 183 12.58 5.27 -10.20
CA ILE A 183 13.65 5.27 -9.19
C ILE A 183 14.12 3.84 -9.01
N GLN A 184 15.41 3.61 -9.31
CA GLN A 184 16.04 2.34 -9.01
C GLN A 184 16.29 2.24 -7.51
N GLY A 185 15.60 1.32 -6.86
CA GLY A 185 15.84 0.96 -5.47
C GLY A 185 16.95 -0.07 -5.30
N ASN A 186 17.21 -0.43 -4.06
CA ASN A 186 18.16 -1.47 -3.68
C ASN A 186 17.52 -2.57 -2.81
N GLU A 187 16.20 -2.66 -2.79
CA GLU A 187 15.49 -3.73 -2.08
C GLU A 187 15.75 -5.07 -2.75
N ILE A 188 16.00 -6.10 -1.93
CA ILE A 188 16.22 -7.46 -2.40
C ILE A 188 15.24 -8.40 -1.70
N PRO A 189 14.56 -9.31 -2.43
CA PRO A 189 13.79 -10.37 -1.81
C PRO A 189 14.68 -11.32 -1.00
N ASP A 190 14.26 -11.67 0.21
CA ASP A 190 14.99 -12.59 1.09
C ASP A 190 15.42 -13.87 0.37
N GLN A 191 14.56 -14.43 -0.48
CA GLN A 191 14.87 -15.64 -1.23
C GLN A 191 16.07 -15.47 -2.18
N GLN A 192 16.21 -14.32 -2.83
CA GLN A 192 17.35 -14.03 -3.71
C GLN A 192 18.62 -13.79 -2.90
N LEU A 193 18.53 -13.06 -1.79
CA LEU A 193 19.64 -12.86 -0.87
C LEU A 193 20.14 -14.20 -0.32
N GLN A 194 19.24 -15.07 0.12
CA GLN A 194 19.56 -16.40 0.64
C GLN A 194 20.23 -17.28 -0.43
N ALA A 195 19.74 -17.24 -1.67
CA ALA A 195 20.36 -17.97 -2.76
C ALA A 195 21.81 -17.49 -3.03
N PHE A 196 22.02 -16.18 -3.03
CA PHE A 196 23.35 -15.60 -3.20
C PHE A 196 24.29 -15.97 -2.04
N VAL A 197 23.85 -15.85 -0.78
CA VAL A 197 24.69 -16.21 0.37
C VAL A 197 25.02 -17.69 0.41
N ARG A 198 24.08 -18.59 0.03
CA ARG A 198 24.38 -20.03 -0.13
C ARG A 198 25.45 -20.27 -1.17
N ASP A 199 25.43 -19.54 -2.28
CA ASP A 199 26.46 -19.65 -3.31
C ASP A 199 27.81 -19.14 -2.81
N CYS A 200 27.86 -18.05 -2.06
CA CYS A 200 29.07 -17.56 -1.39
C CYS A 200 29.65 -18.60 -0.42
N ILE A 201 28.80 -19.21 0.42
CA ILE A 201 29.23 -20.27 1.36
C ILE A 201 29.77 -21.48 0.59
N ARG A 202 29.07 -21.93 -0.45
CA ARG A 202 29.55 -23.02 -1.30
C ARG A 202 30.93 -22.73 -1.92
N GLN A 203 31.11 -21.53 -2.48
CA GLN A 203 32.40 -21.11 -3.02
C GLN A 203 33.50 -21.07 -1.95
N THR A 204 33.19 -20.62 -0.74
CA THR A 204 34.13 -20.62 0.39
C THR A 204 34.54 -22.04 0.78
N LEU A 205 33.59 -22.98 0.83
CA LEU A 205 33.87 -24.38 1.17
C LEU A 205 34.67 -25.12 0.05
N GLU A 206 34.54 -24.70 -1.18
CA GLU A 206 35.27 -25.24 -2.34
C GLU A 206 36.62 -24.54 -2.57
N SER A 207 36.97 -23.52 -1.81
CA SER A 207 38.18 -22.70 -2.02
C SER A 207 39.42 -23.39 -1.51
N ASP A 208 40.45 -23.43 -2.33
CA ASP A 208 41.80 -23.87 -1.93
C ASP A 208 42.58 -22.82 -1.11
N GLU A 209 42.05 -21.56 -1.02
CA GLU A 209 42.70 -20.42 -0.35
C GLU A 209 42.30 -20.30 1.13
N GLY A 210 41.45 -21.22 1.61
CA GLY A 210 40.98 -21.25 3.00
C GLY A 210 39.51 -20.77 3.13
N LEU A 211 39.03 -20.66 4.38
CA LEU A 211 37.65 -20.36 4.70
C LEU A 211 37.39 -18.87 5.00
N HIS A 212 38.29 -17.98 4.61
CA HIS A 212 38.15 -16.52 4.74
C HIS A 212 37.92 -15.91 3.37
N CYS A 213 36.66 -15.57 3.06
CA CYS A 213 36.27 -15.06 1.75
C CYS A 213 35.48 -13.78 1.87
N SER A 214 35.63 -12.88 0.88
CA SER A 214 34.83 -11.68 0.75
C SER A 214 34.15 -11.66 -0.62
N PHE A 215 32.87 -11.33 -0.63
CA PHE A 215 32.06 -11.28 -1.83
C PHE A 215 31.38 -9.92 -1.95
N GLU A 216 31.47 -9.32 -3.13
CA GLU A 216 30.71 -8.11 -3.43
C GLU A 216 29.27 -8.47 -3.76
N PHE A 217 28.32 -7.76 -3.16
CA PHE A 217 26.89 -7.96 -3.39
C PHE A 217 26.53 -7.55 -4.83
N PRO A 218 25.99 -8.46 -5.65
CA PRO A 218 25.62 -8.14 -7.02
C PRO A 218 24.29 -7.39 -7.03
N TRP A 219 24.35 -6.09 -7.18
CA TRP A 219 23.18 -5.21 -7.15
C TRP A 219 22.12 -5.52 -8.23
N GLU A 220 22.46 -6.33 -9.23
CA GLU A 220 21.55 -6.89 -10.21
C GLU A 220 20.45 -7.77 -9.60
N LEU A 221 20.66 -8.27 -8.37
CA LEU A 221 19.67 -9.04 -7.60
C LEU A 221 18.61 -8.14 -6.96
N CYS A 222 18.83 -6.83 -6.90
CA CYS A 222 17.84 -5.90 -6.40
C CYS A 222 16.62 -5.84 -7.32
N GLU A 223 15.45 -5.62 -6.72
CA GLU A 223 14.22 -5.42 -7.48
C GLU A 223 14.34 -4.20 -8.37
N LYS A 224 13.93 -4.36 -9.63
CA LYS A 224 13.98 -3.29 -10.63
C LYS A 224 12.60 -2.70 -10.84
N PRO A 225 12.52 -1.42 -11.25
CA PRO A 225 11.26 -0.86 -11.75
C PRO A 225 10.71 -1.74 -12.88
N LYS A 226 9.40 -1.85 -12.94
CA LYS A 226 8.69 -2.59 -14.00
C LYS A 226 8.37 -1.70 -15.20
N ILE A 227 8.15 -0.40 -14.93
CA ILE A 227 7.84 0.62 -15.93
C ILE A 227 8.95 1.66 -15.89
N TYR A 228 9.52 1.92 -17.04
CA TYR A 228 10.56 2.93 -17.24
C TYR A 228 10.01 4.13 -17.99
N ARG A 229 10.69 5.28 -17.89
CA ARG A 229 10.28 6.55 -18.55
C ARG A 229 10.12 6.45 -20.08
N ASP A 230 10.76 5.47 -20.69
CA ASP A 230 10.70 5.20 -22.14
C ASP A 230 9.70 4.08 -22.49
N ASP A 231 8.87 3.65 -21.54
CA ASP A 231 7.78 2.70 -21.78
C ASP A 231 6.81 3.26 -22.83
N ALA A 232 6.59 2.47 -23.89
CA ALA A 232 5.78 2.90 -25.02
C ALA A 232 4.32 3.16 -24.64
N GLY A 233 3.75 2.36 -23.71
CA GLY A 233 2.37 2.54 -23.26
C GLY A 233 2.22 3.80 -22.38
N LEU A 234 3.23 4.11 -21.57
CA LEU A 234 3.23 5.33 -20.77
C LEU A 234 3.34 6.59 -21.65
N ILE A 235 4.19 6.53 -22.67
CA ILE A 235 4.36 7.62 -23.64
C ILE A 235 3.08 7.80 -24.44
N GLU A 236 2.45 6.73 -24.94
CA GLU A 236 1.19 6.76 -25.68
C GLU A 236 0.09 7.42 -24.83
N LYS A 237 -0.04 7.04 -23.57
CA LYS A 237 -1.02 7.64 -22.65
C LYS A 237 -0.78 9.13 -22.44
N ARG A 238 0.48 9.53 -22.20
CA ARG A 238 0.84 10.93 -22.06
C ARG A 238 0.47 11.75 -23.31
N ASP A 239 0.86 11.25 -24.47
CA ASP A 239 0.69 11.98 -25.73
C ASP A 239 -0.79 12.08 -26.10
N ALA A 240 -1.56 11.00 -25.88
CA ALA A 240 -3.00 11.00 -26.12
C ALA A 240 -3.75 11.96 -25.16
N ALA A 241 -3.43 11.93 -23.88
CA ALA A 241 -4.03 12.84 -22.89
C ALA A 241 -3.66 14.30 -23.14
N ASN A 242 -2.43 14.58 -23.59
CA ASN A 242 -1.97 15.94 -23.87
C ASN A 242 -2.60 16.59 -25.13
N GLU A 243 -3.37 15.83 -25.91
CA GLU A 243 -4.26 16.46 -26.93
C GLU A 243 -5.32 17.33 -26.26
N PHE A 244 -5.61 17.11 -24.97
CA PHE A 244 -6.56 17.89 -24.16
C PHE A 244 -5.87 18.82 -23.14
N SER A 245 -4.59 19.17 -23.36
CA SER A 245 -3.87 20.12 -22.50
C SER A 245 -4.71 21.38 -22.28
N GLY A 246 -4.72 21.87 -21.05
CA GLY A 246 -5.57 22.97 -20.60
C GLY A 246 -6.93 22.55 -20.04
N ALA A 247 -7.40 21.34 -20.31
CA ALA A 247 -8.67 20.87 -19.77
C ALA A 247 -8.56 20.64 -18.26
N GLY A 248 -9.51 21.14 -17.50
CA GLY A 248 -9.65 20.97 -16.07
C GLY A 248 -11.04 21.40 -15.62
N ILE A 249 -11.55 20.80 -14.57
CA ILE A 249 -12.84 21.16 -13.99
C ILE A 249 -12.67 21.41 -12.50
N THR A 250 -13.10 22.58 -12.04
CA THR A 250 -13.29 22.87 -10.62
C THR A 250 -14.76 23.03 -10.33
N TYR A 251 -15.34 22.07 -9.65
CA TYR A 251 -16.68 22.22 -9.11
C TYR A 251 -16.66 23.07 -7.86
N THR A 252 -17.66 23.95 -7.72
CA THR A 252 -17.89 24.76 -6.54
C THR A 252 -19.20 24.37 -5.88
N PHE A 253 -19.20 24.33 -4.55
CA PHE A 253 -20.34 24.00 -3.71
C PHE A 253 -20.36 24.96 -2.52
N GLY A 254 -20.68 26.24 -2.79
CA GLY A 254 -20.46 27.31 -1.82
C GLY A 254 -18.97 27.56 -1.61
N ASP A 255 -18.49 27.42 -0.37
CA ASP A 255 -17.06 27.57 -0.03
C ASP A 255 -16.25 26.29 -0.30
N GLU A 256 -16.88 25.15 -0.48
CA GLU A 256 -16.21 23.89 -0.82
C GLU A 256 -15.94 23.77 -2.33
N LYS A 257 -14.86 23.06 -2.67
CA LYS A 257 -14.43 22.84 -4.06
C LYS A 257 -13.93 21.42 -4.26
N GLU A 258 -14.11 20.93 -5.46
CA GLU A 258 -13.47 19.73 -5.98
C GLU A 258 -12.76 20.06 -7.29
N GLU A 259 -11.47 19.78 -7.35
CA GLU A 259 -10.62 20.13 -8.47
C GLU A 259 -10.18 18.85 -9.19
N TYR A 260 -10.35 18.83 -10.51
CA TYR A 260 -9.98 17.75 -11.41
C TYR A 260 -9.03 18.30 -12.46
N ASP A 261 -7.76 17.94 -12.39
CA ASP A 261 -6.76 18.29 -13.40
C ASP A 261 -6.82 17.36 -14.63
N LEU A 262 -5.92 17.57 -15.59
CA LEU A 262 -5.88 16.75 -16.80
C LEU A 262 -5.63 15.26 -16.51
N LEU A 263 -4.88 14.91 -15.45
CA LEU A 263 -4.67 13.51 -15.08
C LEU A 263 -5.96 12.87 -14.54
N ASP A 264 -6.69 13.62 -13.71
CA ASP A 264 -7.97 13.17 -13.18
C ASP A 264 -8.98 13.00 -14.32
N ILE A 265 -9.09 13.98 -15.22
CA ILE A 265 -9.96 13.94 -16.41
C ILE A 265 -9.63 12.73 -17.28
N PHE A 266 -8.35 12.48 -17.56
CA PHE A 266 -7.92 11.34 -18.35
C PHE A 266 -8.33 10.01 -17.72
N ASN A 267 -8.10 9.86 -16.41
CA ASN A 267 -8.41 8.61 -15.70
C ASN A 267 -9.91 8.39 -15.52
N LEU A 268 -10.66 9.44 -15.23
CA LEU A 268 -12.09 9.37 -14.91
C LEU A 268 -12.99 9.31 -16.14
N PHE A 269 -12.60 9.94 -17.25
CA PHE A 269 -13.51 10.20 -18.36
C PHE A 269 -13.05 9.65 -19.71
N MET A 270 -11.81 9.18 -19.85
CA MET A 270 -11.26 8.78 -21.13
C MET A 270 -10.82 7.33 -21.19
N ASP A 271 -10.78 6.80 -22.41
CA ASP A 271 -10.09 5.57 -22.81
C ASP A 271 -9.15 5.87 -23.97
N ILE A 272 -8.20 4.94 -24.22
CA ILE A 272 -7.32 5.03 -25.38
C ILE A 272 -7.79 4.05 -26.44
N GLU A 273 -8.17 4.58 -27.59
CA GLU A 273 -8.49 3.81 -28.78
C GLU A 273 -7.61 4.22 -29.96
N GLY A 274 -6.85 3.26 -30.50
CA GLY A 274 -5.95 3.51 -31.63
C GLY A 274 -4.89 4.60 -31.39
N GLY A 275 -4.43 4.75 -30.15
CA GLY A 275 -3.43 5.74 -29.76
C GLY A 275 -3.97 7.15 -29.52
N LYS A 276 -5.30 7.31 -29.41
CA LYS A 276 -5.96 8.57 -29.08
C LYS A 276 -6.79 8.43 -27.82
N ALA A 277 -6.86 9.50 -27.06
CA ALA A 277 -7.80 9.59 -25.95
C ALA A 277 -9.18 9.96 -26.47
N GLU A 278 -10.18 9.17 -26.14
CA GLU A 278 -11.58 9.39 -26.47
C GLU A 278 -12.42 9.42 -25.21
N LEU A 279 -13.42 10.30 -25.16
CA LEU A 279 -14.34 10.38 -24.04
C LEU A 279 -15.18 9.12 -23.95
N ASN A 280 -15.34 8.58 -22.76
CA ASN A 280 -16.15 7.41 -22.47
C ASN A 280 -17.43 7.83 -21.74
N ASP A 281 -18.58 7.71 -22.42
CA ASP A 281 -19.87 8.12 -21.89
C ASP A 281 -20.26 7.35 -20.61
N GLU A 282 -19.98 6.05 -20.54
CA GLU A 282 -20.30 5.24 -19.35
C GLU A 282 -19.52 5.72 -18.11
N LYS A 283 -18.27 6.14 -18.30
CA LYS A 283 -17.44 6.70 -17.21
C LYS A 283 -17.96 8.06 -16.75
N ILE A 284 -18.35 8.93 -17.71
CA ILE A 284 -18.90 10.25 -17.39
C ILE A 284 -20.22 10.10 -16.65
N GLU A 285 -21.14 9.25 -17.13
CA GLU A 285 -22.42 8.98 -16.45
C GLU A 285 -22.22 8.40 -15.05
N ALA A 286 -21.28 7.48 -14.87
CA ALA A 286 -20.95 6.91 -13.56
C ALA A 286 -20.44 7.99 -12.59
N PHE A 287 -19.53 8.84 -13.04
CA PHE A 287 -19.02 9.96 -12.24
C PHE A 287 -20.13 10.94 -11.83
N VAL A 288 -20.99 11.32 -12.78
CA VAL A 288 -22.13 12.22 -12.51
C VAL A 288 -23.08 11.59 -11.50
N GLY A 289 -23.35 10.27 -11.60
CA GLY A 289 -24.14 9.54 -10.61
C GLY A 289 -23.52 9.58 -9.20
N GLU A 290 -22.19 9.44 -9.09
CA GLU A 290 -21.47 9.57 -7.81
C GLU A 290 -21.54 11.01 -7.27
N LEU A 291 -21.36 12.01 -8.14
CA LEU A 291 -21.48 13.42 -7.79
C LEU A 291 -22.89 13.74 -7.29
N ALA A 292 -23.92 13.26 -7.99
CA ALA A 292 -25.33 13.42 -7.59
C ALA A 292 -25.62 12.72 -6.26
N ALA A 293 -25.14 11.50 -6.05
CA ALA A 293 -25.28 10.78 -4.81
C ALA A 293 -24.63 11.51 -3.60
N LYS A 294 -23.53 12.21 -3.85
CA LYS A 294 -22.80 12.96 -2.83
C LYS A 294 -23.43 14.31 -2.51
N TYR A 295 -23.93 15.04 -3.53
CA TYR A 295 -24.30 16.44 -3.39
C TYR A 295 -25.79 16.73 -3.57
N ASN A 296 -26.62 15.81 -4.04
CA ASN A 296 -28.06 15.99 -4.01
C ASN A 296 -28.56 16.02 -2.57
N THR A 297 -29.42 17.00 -2.28
CA THR A 297 -30.03 17.17 -0.95
C THR A 297 -31.54 17.06 -0.98
N ARG A 298 -32.16 17.11 -2.17
CA ARG A 298 -33.58 16.90 -2.40
C ARG A 298 -33.91 15.41 -2.53
N TYR A 299 -35.03 14.99 -2.00
CA TYR A 299 -35.52 13.59 -2.03
C TYR A 299 -34.62 12.57 -1.34
N ILE A 300 -33.71 13.03 -0.49
CA ILE A 300 -32.94 12.17 0.42
C ILE A 300 -33.44 12.33 1.85
N GLU A 301 -33.09 11.40 2.74
CA GLU A 301 -33.34 11.55 4.17
C GLU A 301 -32.51 12.71 4.71
N ARG A 302 -33.22 13.68 5.38
CA ARG A 302 -32.58 14.86 5.95
C ARG A 302 -32.53 14.76 7.46
N LYS A 303 -31.34 14.88 8.02
CA LYS A 303 -31.15 15.14 9.43
C LYS A 303 -31.11 16.63 9.66
N PHE A 304 -31.83 17.08 10.69
CA PHE A 304 -31.96 18.49 11.01
C PHE A 304 -31.90 18.69 12.53
N GLU A 305 -31.02 19.58 12.97
CA GLU A 305 -30.92 19.97 14.39
C GLU A 305 -31.97 21.03 14.70
N SER A 306 -33.03 20.64 15.38
CA SER A 306 -34.16 21.51 15.68
C SER A 306 -33.92 22.33 16.95
N THR A 307 -34.57 23.50 17.03
CA THR A 307 -34.41 24.45 18.13
C THR A 307 -34.73 23.85 19.50
N LEU A 308 -35.75 23.01 19.62
CA LEU A 308 -36.21 22.50 20.93
C LEU A 308 -36.00 21.00 21.14
N ARG A 309 -35.80 20.20 20.09
CA ARG A 309 -35.86 18.72 20.15
C ARG A 309 -34.57 17.99 19.87
N GLY A 310 -33.51 18.74 19.52
CA GLY A 310 -32.27 18.12 19.00
C GLY A 310 -32.48 17.58 17.57
N GLU A 311 -31.68 16.57 17.19
CA GLU A 311 -31.75 16.01 15.86
C GLU A 311 -33.08 15.34 15.55
N ILE A 312 -33.76 15.80 14.48
CA ILE A 312 -34.93 15.16 13.88
C ILE A 312 -34.60 14.62 12.48
N THR A 313 -35.40 13.69 12.00
CA THR A 313 -35.25 13.09 10.67
C THR A 313 -36.47 13.39 9.82
N VAL A 314 -36.23 14.06 8.67
CA VAL A 314 -37.20 14.22 7.60
C VAL A 314 -37.02 13.12 6.59
N LYS A 315 -38.05 12.32 6.35
CA LYS A 315 -37.99 11.20 5.37
C LYS A 315 -37.78 11.71 3.97
N ALA A 316 -37.05 10.96 3.16
CA ALA A 316 -36.76 11.27 1.73
C ALA A 316 -38.03 11.66 0.94
N SER A 317 -39.13 10.92 1.10
CA SER A 317 -40.44 11.20 0.42
C SER A 317 -41.14 12.47 0.90
N ARG A 318 -40.58 13.15 1.85
CA ARG A 318 -41.11 14.40 2.47
C ARG A 318 -40.05 15.51 2.45
N ASN A 319 -38.97 15.32 1.75
CA ASN A 319 -37.91 16.31 1.56
C ASN A 319 -37.95 16.80 0.11
N ASP A 320 -38.83 17.78 -0.18
CA ASP A 320 -38.97 18.39 -1.51
C ASP A 320 -38.16 19.69 -1.67
N TYR A 321 -37.28 19.95 -0.70
CA TYR A 321 -36.35 21.07 -0.74
C TYR A 321 -34.91 20.56 -0.99
N GLY A 322 -34.13 21.29 -1.78
CA GLY A 322 -32.71 21.05 -1.94
C GLY A 322 -32.24 20.98 -3.38
N TYR A 323 -30.98 20.65 -3.55
CA TYR A 323 -30.31 20.49 -4.82
C TYR A 323 -30.63 19.15 -5.48
N THR A 324 -30.75 19.18 -6.78
CA THR A 324 -30.84 18.00 -7.66
C THR A 324 -29.98 18.27 -8.89
N ILE A 325 -28.93 17.52 -9.09
CA ILE A 325 -28.10 17.56 -10.28
C ILE A 325 -28.90 16.91 -11.41
N LEU A 326 -28.99 17.59 -12.56
CA LEU A 326 -29.56 17.04 -13.78
C LEU A 326 -28.52 16.20 -14.48
N GLU A 327 -28.53 14.87 -14.24
CA GLU A 327 -27.44 13.96 -14.59
C GLU A 327 -27.13 13.94 -16.09
N GLU A 328 -28.16 13.95 -16.96
CA GLU A 328 -27.97 13.97 -18.40
C GLU A 328 -27.34 15.31 -18.88
N ASP A 329 -27.85 16.43 -18.38
CA ASP A 329 -27.35 17.77 -18.75
C ASP A 329 -25.93 18.00 -18.22
N GLU A 330 -25.64 17.49 -17.00
CA GLU A 330 -24.29 17.55 -16.40
C GLU A 330 -23.29 16.71 -17.18
N ALA A 331 -23.68 15.52 -17.62
CA ALA A 331 -22.82 14.68 -18.45
C ALA A 331 -22.49 15.34 -19.79
N GLU A 332 -23.46 16.03 -20.43
CA GLU A 332 -23.24 16.80 -21.66
C GLU A 332 -22.30 17.99 -21.39
N GLN A 333 -22.50 18.70 -20.26
CA GLN A 333 -21.67 19.84 -19.90
C GLN A 333 -20.23 19.44 -19.62
N ILE A 334 -19.98 18.27 -18.98
CA ILE A 334 -18.62 17.73 -18.78
C ILE A 334 -17.91 17.52 -20.13
N ARG A 335 -18.62 16.96 -21.14
CA ARG A 335 -18.04 16.78 -22.48
C ARG A 335 -17.64 18.12 -23.11
N GLU A 336 -18.52 19.10 -23.05
CA GLU A 336 -18.25 20.44 -23.58
C GLU A 336 -17.06 21.10 -22.86
N ASP A 337 -16.99 20.99 -21.56
CA ASP A 337 -15.90 21.54 -20.73
C ASP A 337 -14.56 20.94 -21.14
N ILE A 338 -14.47 19.61 -21.25
CA ILE A 338 -13.23 18.91 -21.64
C ILE A 338 -12.84 19.26 -23.09
N GLU A 339 -13.80 19.27 -24.02
CA GLU A 339 -13.56 19.61 -25.41
C GLU A 339 -13.13 21.06 -25.62
N SER A 340 -13.51 21.96 -24.70
CA SER A 340 -13.05 23.35 -24.68
C SER A 340 -11.55 23.51 -24.48
N ARG A 341 -10.88 22.48 -23.94
CA ARG A 341 -9.45 22.48 -23.61
C ARG A 341 -9.03 23.67 -22.74
N SER A 342 -9.88 24.00 -21.80
CA SER A 342 -9.64 25.08 -20.84
C SER A 342 -10.12 24.67 -19.46
N HIS A 343 -9.47 25.22 -18.43
CA HIS A 343 -9.88 24.98 -17.05
C HIS A 343 -11.17 25.77 -16.75
N VAL A 344 -12.22 25.05 -16.39
CA VAL A 344 -13.56 25.61 -16.10
C VAL A 344 -13.80 25.55 -14.58
N THR A 345 -14.32 26.65 -14.03
CA THR A 345 -14.79 26.69 -12.63
C THR A 345 -16.28 26.96 -12.65
N ARG A 346 -17.08 26.03 -12.14
CA ARG A 346 -18.55 26.16 -12.13
C ARG A 346 -19.19 25.30 -11.06
N GLU A 347 -20.46 25.53 -10.81
CA GLU A 347 -21.32 24.56 -10.12
C GLU A 347 -21.81 23.47 -11.10
N PRO A 348 -22.26 22.29 -10.60
CA PRO A 348 -23.00 21.33 -11.42
C PRO A 348 -24.27 21.93 -12.02
N VAL A 349 -24.78 21.31 -13.08
CA VAL A 349 -26.06 21.69 -13.68
C VAL A 349 -27.19 21.21 -12.78
N TYR A 350 -27.94 22.16 -12.22
CA TYR A 350 -29.00 21.86 -11.26
C TYR A 350 -30.38 22.05 -11.83
N LEU A 351 -31.37 21.39 -11.23
CA LEU A 351 -32.76 21.72 -11.37
C LEU A 351 -33.01 23.11 -10.75
N GLU A 352 -33.24 24.11 -11.57
CA GLU A 352 -33.31 25.52 -11.17
C GLU A 352 -34.66 25.96 -10.60
N LYS A 353 -35.74 25.20 -10.82
CA LYS A 353 -37.12 25.63 -10.48
C LYS A 353 -37.85 24.54 -9.71
N ASN A 354 -38.66 24.97 -8.76
CA ASN A 354 -39.58 24.09 -8.05
C ASN A 354 -40.78 23.68 -8.95
N SER A 355 -41.66 22.81 -8.44
CA SER A 355 -42.85 22.32 -9.13
C SER A 355 -43.88 23.41 -9.53
N TRP A 356 -43.77 24.60 -8.97
CA TRP A 356 -44.60 25.78 -9.36
C TRP A 356 -43.90 26.69 -10.38
N GLY A 357 -42.71 26.32 -10.85
CA GLY A 357 -41.94 27.09 -11.82
C GLY A 357 -41.17 28.27 -11.24
N ASN A 358 -41.10 28.39 -9.93
CA ASN A 358 -40.36 29.44 -9.24
C ASN A 358 -38.91 28.96 -8.96
N PRO A 359 -37.93 29.86 -9.05
CA PRO A 359 -36.56 29.53 -8.70
C PRO A 359 -36.43 29.01 -7.28
N TYR A 360 -35.55 28.01 -7.07
CA TYR A 360 -35.11 27.67 -5.73
C TYR A 360 -34.23 28.79 -5.16
N TYR A 361 -34.45 29.10 -3.91
CA TYR A 361 -33.51 29.92 -3.16
C TYR A 361 -32.54 28.99 -2.46
N LEU A 362 -31.48 28.65 -3.17
CA LEU A 362 -30.53 27.68 -2.69
C LEU A 362 -29.25 28.40 -2.25
N ARG A 363 -29.00 28.36 -0.96
CA ARG A 363 -27.68 28.65 -0.38
C ARG A 363 -27.08 27.34 0.05
N ARG A 364 -25.79 27.18 -0.12
CA ARG A 364 -25.13 25.93 0.30
C ARG A 364 -23.67 26.13 0.64
N ASN A 365 -23.22 25.25 1.52
CA ASN A 365 -21.81 24.97 1.71
C ASN A 365 -21.64 23.44 1.76
N GLY A 366 -21.03 22.85 0.72
CA GLY A 366 -20.99 21.41 0.55
C GLY A 366 -22.39 20.79 0.47
N VAL A 367 -22.74 19.94 1.43
CA VAL A 367 -24.06 19.29 1.55
C VAL A 367 -25.05 20.08 2.43
N ASP A 368 -24.61 21.15 3.08
CA ASP A 368 -25.50 22.06 3.83
C ASP A 368 -26.16 23.05 2.88
N ASP A 369 -27.42 22.81 2.57
CA ASP A 369 -28.25 23.63 1.68
C ASP A 369 -29.18 24.61 2.42
N LEU A 370 -29.14 24.62 3.72
CA LEU A 370 -29.90 25.60 4.56
C LEU A 370 -29.09 26.86 4.82
N ASP A 371 -27.78 26.71 4.99
CA ASP A 371 -26.81 27.78 5.29
C ASP A 371 -27.33 28.78 6.34
N GLY A 372 -27.95 28.23 7.42
CA GLY A 372 -28.51 28.97 8.51
C GLY A 372 -29.76 29.82 8.17
N THR A 373 -30.37 29.66 6.96
CA THR A 373 -31.54 30.46 6.53
C THR A 373 -32.73 29.56 6.18
N TYR A 374 -33.67 29.43 7.11
CA TYR A 374 -34.83 28.56 6.96
C TYR A 374 -35.96 28.96 7.92
N ILE A 375 -37.18 28.47 7.66
CA ILE A 375 -38.31 28.56 8.58
C ILE A 375 -38.48 27.19 9.26
N GLU A 376 -38.45 27.16 10.57
CA GLU A 376 -38.72 25.98 11.40
C GLU A 376 -40.14 26.07 12.00
N VAL A 377 -40.91 24.99 11.89
CA VAL A 377 -42.26 24.87 12.45
C VAL A 377 -42.36 23.62 13.30
N ASP A 378 -42.36 23.77 14.61
CA ASP A 378 -42.62 22.69 15.58
C ASP A 378 -44.12 22.62 15.87
N LEU A 379 -44.79 21.64 15.26
CA LEU A 379 -46.22 21.41 15.43
C LEU A 379 -46.63 20.97 16.85
N SER A 380 -45.71 20.33 17.59
CA SER A 380 -45.96 19.94 18.98
C SER A 380 -45.84 21.14 19.92
N ALA A 381 -44.87 22.01 19.68
CA ALA A 381 -44.72 23.26 20.43
C ALA A 381 -45.71 24.32 19.95
N GLN A 382 -46.31 24.20 18.78
CA GLN A 382 -47.11 25.22 18.09
C GLN A 382 -46.34 26.53 17.99
N HIS A 383 -45.11 26.45 17.48
CA HIS A 383 -44.21 27.58 17.40
C HIS A 383 -43.50 27.60 16.03
N VAL A 384 -43.20 28.81 15.55
CA VAL A 384 -42.49 29.09 14.30
C VAL A 384 -41.26 29.94 14.62
N TRP A 385 -40.11 29.54 14.11
CA TRP A 385 -38.90 30.35 14.07
C TRP A 385 -38.52 30.60 12.61
N TYR A 386 -38.14 31.82 12.29
CA TYR A 386 -37.44 32.13 11.05
C TYR A 386 -36.01 32.48 11.39
N TYR A 387 -35.11 31.62 10.90
CA TYR A 387 -33.68 31.80 10.96
C TYR A 387 -33.19 32.50 9.70
N ARG A 388 -32.25 33.40 9.86
CA ARG A 388 -31.55 34.09 8.80
C ARG A 388 -30.07 34.20 9.15
N ASP A 389 -29.17 33.67 8.28
CA ASP A 389 -27.72 33.69 8.47
C ASP A 389 -27.32 33.13 9.88
N GLY A 390 -28.00 32.06 10.33
CA GLY A 390 -27.74 31.36 11.60
C GLY A 390 -28.38 31.98 12.84
N GLU A 391 -29.04 33.15 12.74
CA GLU A 391 -29.65 33.85 13.86
C GLU A 391 -31.17 33.86 13.74
N VAL A 392 -31.86 33.81 14.89
CA VAL A 392 -33.33 33.95 14.92
C VAL A 392 -33.70 35.39 14.51
N TYR A 393 -34.27 35.54 13.31
CA TYR A 393 -34.74 36.81 12.81
C TYR A 393 -36.09 37.21 13.47
N THR A 394 -37.05 36.25 13.52
CA THR A 394 -38.31 36.42 14.21
C THR A 394 -38.87 35.07 14.64
N GLU A 395 -39.67 35.07 15.71
CA GLU A 395 -40.35 33.89 16.20
C GLU A 395 -41.76 34.19 16.71
N CYS A 396 -42.65 33.21 16.66
CA CYS A 396 -44.02 33.40 17.20
C CYS A 396 -44.70 32.06 17.49
N ASN A 397 -45.68 32.08 18.38
CA ASN A 397 -46.64 30.98 18.49
C ASN A 397 -47.54 30.92 17.26
N CYS A 398 -47.92 29.69 16.86
CA CYS A 398 -48.80 29.46 15.72
C CYS A 398 -50.04 28.64 16.10
N VAL A 399 -50.95 28.46 15.14
CA VAL A 399 -52.01 27.45 15.18
C VAL A 399 -51.97 26.69 13.85
N SER A 400 -51.59 25.43 13.92
CA SER A 400 -51.52 24.53 12.77
C SER A 400 -52.87 23.91 12.41
N GLY A 401 -52.89 23.01 11.45
CA GLY A 401 -54.03 22.24 11.01
C GLY A 401 -54.69 21.41 12.10
N ASP A 402 -56.02 21.28 12.06
CA ASP A 402 -56.82 20.53 13.01
C ASP A 402 -56.66 19.02 12.85
N VAL A 403 -55.83 18.43 13.71
CA VAL A 403 -55.57 16.97 13.70
C VAL A 403 -56.79 16.13 14.16
N THR A 404 -57.82 16.76 14.76
CA THR A 404 -59.03 16.03 15.20
C THR A 404 -60.03 15.85 14.06
N ASN A 405 -59.92 16.69 13.02
CA ASN A 405 -60.76 16.65 11.82
C ASN A 405 -60.02 16.26 10.55
N ASP A 406 -58.88 15.55 10.68
CA ASP A 406 -58.03 15.12 9.56
C ASP A 406 -57.50 16.25 8.69
N HIS A 407 -57.37 17.45 9.25
CA HIS A 407 -56.82 18.64 8.59
C HIS A 407 -55.37 18.93 9.06
N GLY A 408 -54.58 17.90 9.41
CA GLY A 408 -53.22 18.09 9.92
C GLY A 408 -52.31 18.81 8.92
N THR A 409 -51.46 19.70 9.42
CA THR A 409 -50.40 20.32 8.63
C THR A 409 -49.41 19.23 8.15
N GLN A 410 -49.05 19.26 6.87
CA GLN A 410 -48.11 18.33 6.30
C GLN A 410 -46.72 18.53 6.87
N THR A 411 -46.11 17.45 7.38
CA THR A 411 -44.73 17.46 7.84
C THR A 411 -43.74 17.18 6.71
N GLY A 412 -42.56 17.78 6.77
CA GLY A 412 -41.56 17.64 5.74
C GLY A 412 -40.58 18.82 5.70
N CYS A 413 -39.79 18.88 4.62
CA CYS A 413 -38.98 20.04 4.28
C CYS A 413 -39.40 20.48 2.85
N PHE A 414 -39.95 21.68 2.76
CA PHE A 414 -40.52 22.18 1.52
C PHE A 414 -39.97 23.55 1.17
N PRO A 415 -39.83 23.91 -0.11
CA PRO A 415 -39.52 25.28 -0.49
C PRO A 415 -40.73 26.20 -0.31
N LEU A 416 -40.50 27.42 0.15
CA LEU A 416 -41.51 28.46 0.01
C LEU A 416 -41.85 28.69 -1.46
N ALA A 417 -43.09 28.32 -1.86
CA ALA A 417 -43.42 28.23 -3.30
C ALA A 417 -43.46 29.59 -3.98
N TYR A 418 -44.15 30.53 -3.34
CA TYR A 418 -44.28 31.94 -3.80
C TYR A 418 -44.77 32.81 -2.63
N LYS A 419 -44.92 34.13 -2.86
CA LYS A 419 -45.44 35.08 -1.88
C LYS A 419 -46.54 35.91 -2.54
N GLU A 420 -47.65 36.12 -1.82
CA GLU A 420 -48.75 36.96 -2.30
C GLU A 420 -49.30 37.86 -1.17
N SER A 421 -49.58 39.11 -1.48
CA SER A 421 -50.10 40.08 -0.51
C SER A 421 -50.90 41.19 -1.23
N PRO A 422 -52.18 41.37 -0.89
CA PRO A 422 -53.05 40.47 -0.15
C PRO A 422 -53.42 39.23 -0.97
N SER A 423 -53.98 38.19 -0.32
CA SER A 423 -54.47 36.99 -0.99
C SER A 423 -55.83 36.54 -0.40
N VAL A 424 -56.59 35.79 -1.22
CA VAL A 424 -57.85 35.18 -0.81
C VAL A 424 -57.68 33.67 -0.84
N LEU A 425 -57.78 33.07 0.35
CA LEU A 425 -57.68 31.64 0.52
C LEU A 425 -59.07 31.00 0.42
N THR A 426 -59.18 30.05 -0.50
CA THR A 426 -60.43 29.29 -0.69
C THR A 426 -60.14 27.80 -0.47
N GLY A 427 -61.06 27.09 0.15
CA GLY A 427 -60.90 25.65 0.40
C GLY A 427 -62.15 25.04 1.02
N GLY A 428 -62.04 23.75 1.41
CA GLY A 428 -63.15 22.97 1.89
C GLY A 428 -64.06 22.43 0.80
N ASN A 429 -65.08 21.65 1.17
CA ASN A 429 -66.09 21.10 0.27
C ASN A 429 -67.46 21.13 0.95
N GLY A 430 -68.46 21.63 0.22
CA GLY A 430 -69.83 21.65 0.71
C GLY A 430 -70.06 22.57 1.91
N GLU A 431 -70.42 22.02 3.11
CA GLU A 431 -70.66 22.82 4.31
C GLU A 431 -69.40 23.40 4.94
N ASP A 432 -68.22 22.89 4.59
CA ASP A 432 -66.92 23.34 5.06
C ASP A 432 -66.21 24.28 4.09
N GLU A 433 -66.89 24.74 3.01
CA GLU A 433 -66.36 25.69 2.05
C GLU A 433 -66.10 27.04 2.71
N TYR A 434 -64.89 27.59 2.53
CA TYR A 434 -64.49 28.87 3.06
C TYR A 434 -63.83 29.77 2.02
N GLU A 435 -63.99 31.06 2.20
CA GLU A 435 -63.26 32.12 1.50
C GLU A 435 -62.77 33.10 2.58
N THR A 436 -61.44 33.28 2.68
CA THR A 436 -60.83 34.08 3.73
C THR A 436 -59.73 34.97 3.18
N GLU A 437 -59.88 36.28 3.35
CA GLU A 437 -58.83 37.24 3.04
C GLU A 437 -57.71 37.20 4.06
N VAL A 438 -56.47 37.19 3.58
CA VAL A 438 -55.24 37.28 4.37
C VAL A 438 -54.34 38.38 3.85
N ASN A 439 -53.54 39.02 4.74
CA ASN A 439 -52.64 40.07 4.26
C ASN A 439 -51.38 39.51 3.63
N TYR A 440 -50.87 38.35 4.14
CA TYR A 440 -49.63 37.73 3.74
C TYR A 440 -49.83 36.23 3.54
N TRP A 441 -49.61 35.73 2.32
CA TRP A 441 -49.70 34.32 1.96
C TRP A 441 -48.38 33.79 1.53
N MET A 442 -47.94 32.67 2.15
CA MET A 442 -46.65 32.03 1.94
C MET A 442 -46.83 30.48 1.85
N PRO A 443 -47.25 29.95 0.68
CA PRO A 443 -47.54 28.53 0.50
C PRO A 443 -46.25 27.70 0.43
N PHE A 444 -46.36 26.44 0.91
CA PHE A 444 -45.26 25.47 0.88
C PHE A 444 -45.63 24.07 0.41
N TYR A 445 -46.91 23.67 0.56
CA TYR A 445 -47.36 22.33 0.11
C TYR A 445 -48.85 22.32 -0.20
N GLU A 446 -49.21 21.88 -1.42
CA GLU A 446 -50.59 21.60 -1.90
C GLU A 446 -51.68 22.48 -1.29
N GLY A 447 -51.53 23.79 -1.35
CA GLY A 447 -52.48 24.75 -0.74
C GLY A 447 -52.34 25.01 0.73
N GLN A 448 -51.36 24.38 1.42
CA GLN A 448 -50.99 24.72 2.76
C GLN A 448 -49.87 25.78 2.75
N GLY A 449 -49.93 26.73 3.67
CA GLY A 449 -48.94 27.81 3.76
C GLY A 449 -48.95 28.48 5.13
N LEU A 450 -47.99 29.38 5.35
CA LEU A 450 -48.00 30.31 6.46
C LEU A 450 -48.78 31.55 6.07
N HIS A 451 -49.65 32.05 6.96
CA HIS A 451 -50.40 33.30 6.75
C HIS A 451 -50.84 33.94 8.06
N ASP A 452 -51.14 35.21 8.02
CA ASP A 452 -51.75 35.89 9.15
C ASP A 452 -53.18 35.41 9.38
N ALA A 453 -53.60 35.36 10.66
CA ALA A 453 -54.93 35.00 11.07
C ALA A 453 -55.53 36.09 11.99
N THR A 454 -55.98 37.20 11.42
CA THR A 454 -56.48 38.37 12.13
C THR A 454 -57.75 38.10 12.93
N TRP A 455 -58.47 37.01 12.63
CA TRP A 455 -59.65 36.53 13.36
C TRP A 455 -59.28 35.77 14.68
N ARG A 456 -57.98 35.46 14.93
CA ARG A 456 -57.53 34.78 16.13
C ARG A 456 -56.92 35.77 17.10
N TYR A 457 -57.28 35.62 18.36
CA TYR A 457 -56.77 36.43 19.47
C TYR A 457 -55.67 35.71 20.26
N SER A 458 -55.53 34.40 20.03
CA SER A 458 -54.57 33.55 20.73
C SER A 458 -53.94 32.55 19.78
N PHE A 459 -52.66 32.26 20.01
CA PHE A 459 -51.86 31.30 19.26
C PHE A 459 -51.11 30.38 20.22
N GLY A 460 -50.77 29.18 19.78
CA GLY A 460 -50.00 28.19 20.52
C GLY A 460 -50.84 27.21 21.35
N GLY A 461 -50.17 26.39 22.13
CA GLY A 461 -50.78 25.41 23.02
C GLY A 461 -51.55 24.31 22.30
N SER A 462 -52.77 24.00 22.79
CA SER A 462 -53.59 22.93 22.22
C SER A 462 -54.73 23.41 21.33
N ILE A 463 -54.71 24.67 20.88
CA ILE A 463 -55.77 25.28 20.05
C ILE A 463 -56.00 24.48 18.77
N TYR A 464 -54.96 23.96 18.15
CA TYR A 464 -55.04 23.17 16.92
C TYR A 464 -55.85 21.86 17.08
N LYS A 465 -56.12 21.40 18.30
CA LYS A 465 -56.97 20.25 18.60
C LYS A 465 -58.44 20.67 18.73
N GLY A 466 -59.14 20.67 17.59
CA GLY A 466 -60.55 21.01 17.50
C GLY A 466 -60.87 22.49 17.16
N ASN A 467 -59.84 23.35 17.03
CA ASN A 467 -59.99 24.71 16.54
C ASN A 467 -58.73 25.13 15.73
N GLY A 468 -58.15 24.14 14.97
CA GLY A 468 -57.05 24.34 14.06
C GLY A 468 -57.47 24.99 12.73
N SER A 469 -56.56 25.04 11.80
CA SER A 469 -56.81 25.39 10.38
C SER A 469 -57.15 24.16 9.58
N HIS A 470 -57.39 24.33 8.26
CA HIS A 470 -57.52 23.24 7.27
C HIS A 470 -56.12 22.75 6.73
N GLY A 471 -55.08 22.93 7.53
CA GLY A 471 -53.72 22.49 7.16
C GLY A 471 -52.67 23.62 7.16
N CYS A 472 -53.09 24.87 7.02
CA CYS A 472 -52.20 26.02 7.06
C CYS A 472 -51.63 26.28 8.46
N VAL A 473 -50.53 27.02 8.54
CA VAL A 473 -49.92 27.50 9.76
C VAL A 473 -50.32 28.97 9.97
N ASN A 474 -51.29 29.15 10.84
CA ASN A 474 -51.79 30.47 11.21
C ASN A 474 -50.84 31.16 12.19
N ILE A 475 -50.40 32.37 11.89
CA ILE A 475 -49.48 33.15 12.74
C ILE A 475 -50.03 34.56 12.99
N PRO A 476 -49.54 35.29 13.99
CA PRO A 476 -49.91 36.67 14.23
C PRO A 476 -49.56 37.57 13.03
N LEU A 477 -50.42 38.60 12.77
CA LEU A 477 -50.21 39.52 11.66
C LEU A 477 -48.82 40.17 11.64
N SER A 478 -48.29 40.56 12.81
CA SER A 478 -46.95 41.15 12.89
C SER A 478 -45.85 40.18 12.43
N ALA A 479 -45.90 38.92 12.90
CA ALA A 479 -44.94 37.91 12.53
C ALA A 479 -45.06 37.52 11.04
N ALA A 480 -46.32 37.41 10.52
CA ALA A 480 -46.55 37.16 9.11
C ALA A 480 -45.92 38.23 8.21
N ARG A 481 -46.07 39.51 8.61
CA ARG A 481 -45.44 40.63 7.90
C ARG A 481 -43.92 40.53 7.95
N ASP A 482 -43.38 40.38 9.17
CA ASP A 482 -41.92 40.39 9.36
C ASP A 482 -41.25 39.23 8.58
N ILE A 483 -41.86 38.02 8.56
CA ILE A 483 -41.39 36.90 7.75
C ILE A 483 -41.57 37.24 6.27
N TYR A 484 -42.73 37.66 5.83
CA TYR A 484 -43.04 37.93 4.41
C TYR A 484 -42.10 38.97 3.79
N GLU A 485 -41.78 40.03 4.55
CA GLU A 485 -40.92 41.10 4.08
C GLU A 485 -39.44 40.64 3.94
N ALA A 486 -38.97 39.69 4.79
CA ALA A 486 -37.59 39.29 4.90
C ALA A 486 -37.26 37.97 4.20
N VAL A 487 -38.22 37.04 3.99
CA VAL A 487 -38.00 35.73 3.39
C VAL A 487 -37.99 35.79 1.87
N ASP A 488 -37.08 35.06 1.25
CA ASP A 488 -37.04 34.88 -0.19
C ASP A 488 -37.88 33.66 -0.61
N THR A 489 -38.48 33.74 -1.81
CA THR A 489 -39.14 32.58 -2.44
C THR A 489 -38.12 31.45 -2.62
N GLY A 490 -38.50 30.22 -2.34
CA GLY A 490 -37.63 29.08 -2.37
C GLY A 490 -36.90 28.77 -1.06
N THR A 491 -37.00 29.64 -0.02
CA THR A 491 -36.45 29.35 1.31
C THR A 491 -37.05 28.07 1.90
N ALA A 492 -36.23 27.25 2.57
CA ALA A 492 -36.68 26.01 3.21
C ALA A 492 -37.68 26.26 4.35
N ILE A 493 -38.74 25.47 4.40
CA ILE A 493 -39.69 25.40 5.52
C ILE A 493 -39.67 23.96 6.04
N ILE A 494 -39.18 23.78 7.26
CA ILE A 494 -39.02 22.48 7.91
C ILE A 494 -40.15 22.35 8.96
N ILE A 495 -40.99 21.32 8.78
CA ILE A 495 -42.22 21.12 9.57
C ILE A 495 -42.21 19.73 10.19
N PHE A 496 -42.32 19.66 11.50
CA PHE A 496 -42.27 18.39 12.26
C PHE A 496 -43.10 18.45 13.55
N TYR A 497 -43.26 17.28 14.20
CA TYR A 497 -43.91 17.14 15.51
C TYR A 497 -42.91 16.97 16.64
#